data_cd0c0eead77ab7140e92bdb8aefc29f5
#
_entry.id   cd0c0eead77ab7140e92bdb8aefc29f5
#
_cell.length_a   1.000
_cell.length_b   1.000
_cell.length_c   1.000
_cell.angle_alpha   90.00
_cell.angle_beta   90.00
_cell.angle_gamma   90.00
#
_symmetry.space_group_name_H-M   'P 1'
#
loop_
_entity.id
_entity.type
_entity.pdbx_description
1 polymer ?
#
loop_
_entity_poly.entity_id
_entity_poly.type
_entity_poly.pdbx_seq_one_letter_code
_entity_poly.pdbx_strand_id
1 'polypeptide(L)'
;SGILVLSFSSQAQELKEDYMTWPESSKLGQYVSSWVPGEDLFEDENFYVSRVKPKERFRNAATQIDETLTEANDRKLVFWVPVGNASNGNTNARPNGKFDSEAFSTWSYVTHYGDWTAPHGWVPGGFADVAHKNGVGVSGVASVPWGGISSEWSSGFSTLVGIEAEKVAKFLHYHGVDGLGYNSEFSTGSSFILSGLRALHETVHKYLTEKGNPVVENFWYDGTNDNGQITFDSGLGNHNNDTFGDGEHIRTSLFLNYNWHGVLGGLTQSTVDTYAPGRSSLDLYAGFNMQGGDPSTWRTLKDYNLSIGLWGAHDYNMLWADRANNGSTDVAKQTYYQHLIEQFFTNGNRNPIDKIEVYNRGNHHPDDKWFGMSAFMTARSSLKWDLSEEPFISYFNLGNGRFLNWMGERQNDNEWYNIGVQDYLPTWRWWFASDFMGKTADKVVENGLEAKFTYDDAYVGGSCLRLFGSVDNEYLHLFKTEFALSAADVITVRYKLVGGQADVNLALSAKGDEQTILRESGFKVLTVADEADDEVWVEKTFKVSGSLAMLAGKEIAMVALHFENAENLDLYLGEFSITRGAMPTPAAPEIKIAKVLASHYKGVDGKVIFNMD
;
A
#
# COMPACT_ATOMS: atom_id res chain seq x y z
N SER A 1 -22.29 26.91 -8.04
CA SER A 1 -22.56 25.49 -8.19
C SER A 1 -23.28 25.26 -9.52
N GLY A 2 -22.57 24.85 -10.51
CA GLY A 2 -23.13 24.46 -11.79
C GLY A 2 -22.49 23.16 -12.22
N ILE A 3 -23.22 22.06 -12.06
CA ILE A 3 -22.85 20.78 -12.67
C ILE A 3 -23.19 20.91 -14.14
N LEU A 4 -22.17 20.93 -15.00
CA LEU A 4 -22.36 20.88 -16.43
C LEU A 4 -22.66 19.41 -16.80
N VAL A 5 -23.93 19.07 -16.94
CA VAL A 5 -24.34 17.78 -17.51
C VAL A 5 -24.32 17.93 -19.03
N LEU A 6 -23.28 17.44 -19.66
CA LEU A 6 -23.26 17.32 -21.11
C LEU A 6 -23.89 15.97 -21.50
N SER A 7 -25.10 16.01 -22.01
CA SER A 7 -25.74 14.85 -22.63
C SER A 7 -25.32 14.75 -24.09
N PHE A 8 -24.59 13.73 -24.43
CA PHE A 8 -24.28 13.38 -25.83
C PHE A 8 -25.16 12.21 -26.26
N SER A 9 -26.02 12.41 -27.26
CA SER A 9 -26.66 11.32 -27.98
C SER A 9 -25.69 10.82 -29.05
N SER A 10 -24.98 9.75 -28.80
CA SER A 10 -24.26 9.03 -29.84
C SER A 10 -24.64 7.54 -29.82
N GLN A 11 -24.73 6.94 -31.01
CA GLN A 11 -24.86 5.50 -31.11
C GLN A 11 -23.69 4.85 -30.36
N ALA A 12 -24.04 3.95 -29.43
CA ALA A 12 -23.04 3.23 -28.65
C ALA A 12 -22.14 2.43 -29.59
N GLN A 13 -20.95 2.92 -29.80
CA GLN A 13 -19.88 2.16 -30.41
C GLN A 13 -19.35 1.22 -29.34
N GLU A 14 -19.27 -0.06 -29.63
CA GLU A 14 -18.67 -1.05 -28.73
C GLU A 14 -17.21 -0.65 -28.53
N LEU A 15 -16.91 -0.06 -27.38
CA LEU A 15 -15.59 0.43 -27.08
C LEU A 15 -14.73 -0.73 -26.62
N LYS A 16 -13.56 -0.83 -27.20
CA LYS A 16 -12.55 -1.77 -26.74
C LYS A 16 -12.19 -1.44 -25.28
N GLU A 17 -11.99 -2.46 -24.47
CA GLU A 17 -11.59 -2.31 -23.06
C GLU A 17 -10.21 -1.63 -22.91
N ASP A 18 -9.38 -1.67 -23.95
CA ASP A 18 -8.06 -1.03 -24.01
C ASP A 18 -8.14 0.34 -24.66
N TYR A 19 -8.46 1.32 -23.88
CA TYR A 19 -8.52 2.72 -24.31
C TYR A 19 -7.23 3.52 -24.03
N MET A 20 -6.27 2.90 -23.35
CA MET A 20 -4.97 3.50 -23.06
C MET A 20 -3.88 2.73 -23.78
N THR A 21 -2.84 3.44 -24.21
CA THR A 21 -1.63 2.83 -24.73
C THR A 21 -1.00 1.97 -23.63
N TRP A 22 -0.75 0.70 -23.96
CA TRP A 22 -0.08 -0.23 -23.06
C TRP A 22 1.33 -0.47 -23.57
N PRO A 23 2.38 0.08 -22.90
CA PRO A 23 3.75 -0.14 -23.35
C PRO A 23 4.11 -1.62 -23.36
N GLU A 24 4.88 -2.03 -24.33
CA GLU A 24 5.39 -3.40 -24.41
C GLU A 24 6.60 -3.55 -23.49
N SER A 25 6.56 -4.50 -22.58
CA SER A 25 7.57 -4.69 -21.54
C SER A 25 8.99 -4.90 -22.07
N SER A 26 9.12 -5.62 -23.20
CA SER A 26 10.41 -5.85 -23.87
C SER A 26 11.00 -4.61 -24.55
N LYS A 27 10.22 -3.54 -24.70
CA LYS A 27 10.61 -2.36 -25.50
C LYS A 27 11.00 -1.11 -24.67
N LEU A 28 11.26 -1.26 -23.38
CA LEU A 28 11.67 -0.12 -22.53
C LEU A 28 12.83 0.66 -23.15
N GLY A 29 13.84 -0.03 -23.70
CA GLY A 29 14.98 0.62 -24.34
C GLY A 29 14.57 1.51 -25.52
N GLN A 30 13.67 1.05 -26.36
CA GLN A 30 13.17 1.81 -27.51
C GLN A 30 12.39 3.05 -27.05
N TYR A 31 11.52 2.90 -26.04
CA TYR A 31 10.77 4.02 -25.48
C TYR A 31 11.69 5.08 -24.88
N VAL A 32 12.65 4.68 -24.05
CA VAL A 32 13.62 5.63 -23.48
C VAL A 32 14.48 6.29 -24.55
N SER A 33 14.85 5.55 -25.61
CA SER A 33 15.62 6.15 -26.73
C SER A 33 14.88 7.30 -27.38
N SER A 34 13.58 7.17 -27.62
CA SER A 34 12.73 8.18 -28.27
C SER A 34 12.22 9.25 -27.32
N TRP A 35 12.28 9.00 -26.00
CA TRP A 35 11.77 9.94 -25.02
C TRP A 35 12.59 11.23 -24.93
N VAL A 36 11.88 12.36 -24.90
CA VAL A 36 12.44 13.68 -24.63
C VAL A 36 12.22 14.01 -23.15
N PRO A 37 13.27 14.25 -22.35
CA PRO A 37 13.12 14.54 -20.93
C PRO A 37 12.16 15.69 -20.64
N GLY A 38 11.14 15.40 -19.82
CA GLY A 38 10.12 16.36 -19.42
C GLY A 38 8.91 16.45 -20.35
N GLU A 39 8.86 15.62 -21.39
CA GLU A 39 7.73 15.54 -22.31
C GLU A 39 7.06 14.16 -22.21
N ASP A 40 5.75 14.13 -22.45
CA ASP A 40 5.02 12.87 -22.50
C ASP A 40 5.37 12.10 -23.78
N LEU A 41 5.54 10.79 -23.64
CA LEU A 41 5.82 9.91 -24.78
C LEU A 41 4.55 9.51 -25.53
N PHE A 42 3.44 9.38 -24.82
CA PHE A 42 2.12 9.03 -25.33
C PHE A 42 1.09 10.07 -24.92
N GLU A 43 0.03 10.23 -25.71
CA GLU A 43 -1.06 11.18 -25.39
C GLU A 43 -1.81 10.86 -24.09
N ASP A 44 -1.81 9.59 -23.68
CA ASP A 44 -2.46 9.07 -22.48
C ASP A 44 -1.46 8.71 -21.37
N GLU A 45 -0.24 9.22 -21.44
CA GLU A 45 0.86 8.84 -20.54
C GLU A 45 0.60 9.19 -19.08
N ASN A 46 -0.23 10.17 -18.82
CA ASN A 46 -0.58 10.58 -17.46
C ASN A 46 -1.16 9.43 -16.61
N PHE A 47 -1.71 8.40 -17.24
CA PHE A 47 -2.13 7.20 -16.52
C PHE A 47 -0.96 6.36 -15.97
N TYR A 48 0.26 6.62 -16.41
CA TYR A 48 1.49 5.93 -16.01
C TYR A 48 2.48 6.84 -15.29
N VAL A 49 2.09 8.05 -14.98
CA VAL A 49 2.97 9.04 -14.32
C VAL A 49 2.44 9.32 -12.93
N SER A 50 3.30 9.17 -11.93
CA SER A 50 3.07 9.69 -10.58
C SER A 50 3.87 10.96 -10.35
N ARG A 51 3.21 11.99 -9.83
CA ARG A 51 3.84 13.21 -9.34
C ARG A 51 3.94 13.25 -7.80
N VAL A 52 3.33 12.29 -7.14
CA VAL A 52 3.44 12.12 -5.69
C VAL A 52 4.83 11.58 -5.37
N LYS A 53 5.60 12.33 -4.61
CA LYS A 53 6.91 11.87 -4.15
C LYS A 53 6.72 10.85 -3.04
N PRO A 54 7.51 9.77 -3.00
CA PRO A 54 7.49 8.83 -1.90
C PRO A 54 7.71 9.52 -0.56
N LYS A 55 6.77 9.37 0.36
CA LYS A 55 6.93 9.87 1.73
C LYS A 55 7.91 9.00 2.50
N GLU A 56 8.71 9.64 3.34
CA GLU A 56 9.57 8.94 4.25
C GLU A 56 8.73 8.26 5.35
N ARG A 57 9.05 7.02 5.66
CA ARG A 57 8.49 6.32 6.81
C ARG A 57 9.37 6.55 8.02
N PHE A 58 8.74 6.70 9.14
CA PHE A 58 9.45 6.89 10.40
C PHE A 58 9.28 5.69 11.32
N ARG A 59 10.33 5.47 12.10
CA ARG A 59 10.30 4.63 13.27
C ARG A 59 10.27 5.56 14.47
N ASN A 60 9.10 5.72 15.06
CA ASN A 60 8.98 6.46 16.30
C ASN A 60 9.23 5.48 17.45
N ALA A 61 10.33 5.67 18.20
CA ALA A 61 10.66 4.82 19.34
C ALA A 61 9.51 4.72 20.35
N ALA A 62 8.75 5.76 20.40
CA ALA A 62 7.63 5.94 21.27
C ALA A 62 6.41 5.12 20.84
N THR A 63 6.20 4.94 19.57
CA THR A 63 5.18 4.06 19.03
C THR A 63 5.78 2.77 18.48
N GLN A 64 7.02 2.49 18.84
CA GLN A 64 7.70 1.27 18.51
C GLN A 64 7.16 0.14 19.37
N ILE A 65 6.35 -0.68 18.76
CA ILE A 65 5.64 -1.76 19.43
C ILE A 65 6.60 -2.87 19.83
N ASP A 66 7.66 -3.07 19.06
CA ASP A 66 8.74 -3.99 19.39
C ASP A 66 10.02 -3.19 19.63
N GLU A 67 10.38 -3.01 20.89
CA GLU A 67 11.58 -2.28 21.31
C GLU A 67 12.87 -2.96 20.83
N THR A 68 12.82 -4.24 20.47
CA THR A 68 13.97 -4.98 19.97
C THR A 68 14.25 -4.71 18.50
N LEU A 69 13.30 -4.11 17.77
CA LEU A 69 13.49 -3.77 16.36
C LEU A 69 14.35 -2.51 16.20
N THR A 70 15.33 -2.65 15.36
CA THR A 70 16.23 -1.58 14.92
C THR A 70 16.23 -1.53 13.40
N GLU A 71 16.80 -0.50 12.80
CA GLU A 71 16.96 -0.45 11.34
C GLU A 71 17.73 -1.66 10.79
N ALA A 72 18.63 -2.21 11.58
CA ALA A 72 19.44 -3.37 11.20
C ALA A 72 18.67 -4.69 11.19
N ASN A 73 17.50 -4.78 11.80
CA ASN A 73 16.73 -6.01 11.89
C ASN A 73 15.24 -5.86 11.55
N ASP A 74 14.79 -4.67 11.16
CA ASP A 74 13.42 -4.43 10.70
C ASP A 74 13.25 -4.84 9.25
N ARG A 75 12.67 -6.02 9.05
CA ARG A 75 12.50 -6.64 7.73
C ARG A 75 11.71 -5.76 6.79
N LYS A 76 12.12 -5.77 5.53
CA LYS A 76 11.36 -5.22 4.42
C LYS A 76 10.42 -6.29 3.86
N LEU A 77 9.36 -5.88 3.17
CA LEU A 77 8.48 -6.77 2.46
C LEU A 77 8.22 -6.22 1.06
N VAL A 78 8.59 -7.00 0.05
CA VAL A 78 8.17 -6.77 -1.33
C VAL A 78 6.98 -7.66 -1.66
N PHE A 79 5.93 -7.02 -2.17
CA PHE A 79 4.70 -7.67 -2.60
C PHE A 79 4.71 -7.71 -4.13
N TRP A 80 5.16 -8.83 -4.71
CA TRP A 80 5.34 -9.01 -6.14
C TRP A 80 4.15 -9.73 -6.73
N VAL A 81 3.12 -8.99 -7.03
CA VAL A 81 1.83 -9.51 -7.47
C VAL A 81 1.18 -8.54 -8.46
N PRO A 82 0.35 -9.04 -9.37
CA PRO A 82 -0.48 -8.15 -10.18
C PRO A 82 -1.57 -7.51 -9.33
N VAL A 83 -1.85 -6.25 -9.60
CA VAL A 83 -3.07 -5.59 -9.14
C VAL A 83 -4.07 -5.61 -10.29
N GLY A 84 -5.23 -6.17 -10.06
CA GLY A 84 -6.20 -6.36 -11.11
C GLY A 84 -7.65 -6.10 -10.70
N ASN A 85 -8.55 -6.37 -11.60
CA ASN A 85 -9.95 -6.53 -11.26
C ASN A 85 -10.48 -7.89 -11.71
N ALA A 86 -11.57 -8.34 -11.08
CA ALA A 86 -12.12 -9.66 -11.25
C ALA A 86 -12.58 -9.97 -12.68
N SER A 87 -12.93 -8.95 -13.45
CA SER A 87 -13.59 -9.17 -14.73
C SER A 87 -12.64 -9.19 -15.91
N ASN A 88 -11.43 -8.70 -15.78
CA ASN A 88 -10.45 -8.80 -16.85
C ASN A 88 -9.01 -8.69 -16.33
N GLY A 89 -8.68 -9.44 -15.32
CA GLY A 89 -7.36 -9.72 -14.73
C GLY A 89 -6.16 -8.80 -14.93
N ASN A 90 -6.20 -7.92 -15.91
CA ASN A 90 -5.05 -7.15 -16.41
C ASN A 90 -5.31 -5.64 -16.49
N THR A 91 -6.30 -5.10 -15.80
CA THR A 91 -6.56 -3.65 -15.83
C THR A 91 -5.78 -2.87 -14.78
N ASN A 92 -5.03 -3.55 -13.96
CA ASN A 92 -3.92 -3.05 -13.16
C ASN A 92 -4.10 -1.65 -12.58
N ALA A 93 -4.88 -1.55 -11.53
CA ALA A 93 -5.01 -0.31 -10.77
C ALA A 93 -5.35 0.96 -11.57
N ARG A 94 -5.80 0.81 -12.82
CA ARG A 94 -6.29 1.95 -13.62
C ARG A 94 -7.70 2.34 -13.19
N PRO A 95 -8.04 3.63 -13.14
CA PRO A 95 -9.39 4.07 -12.89
C PRO A 95 -10.39 3.45 -13.86
N ASN A 96 -11.47 2.88 -13.34
CA ASN A 96 -12.49 2.23 -14.17
C ASN A 96 -13.88 2.26 -13.49
N GLY A 97 -14.89 1.79 -14.21
CA GLY A 97 -16.27 1.79 -13.75
C GLY A 97 -16.73 0.49 -13.10
N LYS A 98 -15.83 -0.27 -12.47
CA LYS A 98 -16.19 -1.54 -11.85
C LYS A 98 -15.86 -1.50 -10.36
N PHE A 99 -16.84 -1.83 -9.55
CA PHE A 99 -16.66 -1.96 -8.10
C PHE A 99 -15.78 -3.15 -7.74
N ASP A 100 -15.99 -4.30 -8.40
CA ASP A 100 -15.24 -5.52 -8.16
C ASP A 100 -13.80 -5.38 -8.68
N SER A 101 -12.97 -4.75 -7.87
CA SER A 101 -11.57 -4.42 -8.16
C SER A 101 -10.71 -4.58 -6.92
N GLU A 102 -9.44 -4.88 -7.11
CA GLU A 102 -8.51 -5.08 -6.01
C GLU A 102 -8.14 -3.76 -5.33
N ALA A 103 -8.82 -3.43 -4.25
CA ALA A 103 -8.51 -2.30 -3.39
C ALA A 103 -7.53 -2.73 -2.29
N PHE A 104 -6.23 -2.85 -2.64
CA PHE A 104 -5.18 -3.17 -1.67
C PHE A 104 -5.12 -2.08 -0.58
N SER A 105 -4.97 -2.47 0.68
CA SER A 105 -5.21 -1.55 1.80
C SER A 105 -4.26 -1.69 2.98
N THR A 106 -3.28 -2.57 2.93
CA THR A 106 -2.31 -2.82 4.02
C THR A 106 -0.93 -2.28 3.70
N TRP A 107 -0.87 -1.05 3.21
CA TRP A 107 0.37 -0.37 2.85
C TRP A 107 1.37 -0.26 3.99
N SER A 108 0.89 -0.18 5.23
CA SER A 108 1.75 -0.05 6.42
C SER A 108 2.73 -1.21 6.62
N TYR A 109 2.45 -2.38 6.07
CA TYR A 109 3.32 -3.56 6.17
C TYR A 109 4.21 -3.77 4.93
N VAL A 110 3.88 -3.16 3.80
CA VAL A 110 4.62 -3.31 2.55
C VAL A 110 5.67 -2.21 2.42
N THR A 111 6.88 -2.55 2.02
CA THR A 111 7.94 -1.57 1.75
C THR A 111 8.10 -1.31 0.27
N HIS A 112 7.82 -2.30 -0.56
CA HIS A 112 7.89 -2.19 -2.00
C HIS A 112 6.80 -3.05 -2.66
N TYR A 113 6.16 -2.52 -3.68
CA TYR A 113 5.18 -3.24 -4.47
C TYR A 113 5.68 -3.38 -5.91
N GLY A 114 5.89 -4.60 -6.37
CA GLY A 114 6.20 -4.90 -7.76
C GLY A 114 4.94 -5.32 -8.50
N ASP A 115 4.49 -4.53 -9.45
CA ASP A 115 3.37 -4.91 -10.29
C ASP A 115 3.85 -5.81 -11.42
N TRP A 116 3.52 -7.10 -11.31
CA TRP A 116 3.90 -8.11 -12.29
C TRP A 116 3.27 -7.88 -13.67
N THR A 117 2.13 -7.25 -13.73
CA THR A 117 1.41 -7.02 -14.98
C THR A 117 1.70 -5.65 -15.58
N ALA A 118 2.31 -4.73 -14.82
CA ALA A 118 2.79 -3.48 -15.37
C ALA A 118 3.97 -3.71 -16.30
N PRO A 119 4.07 -2.94 -17.40
CA PRO A 119 5.22 -3.01 -18.29
C PRO A 119 6.51 -2.65 -17.57
N HIS A 120 7.62 -3.26 -17.97
CA HIS A 120 8.94 -2.95 -17.43
C HIS A 120 9.25 -1.46 -17.51
N GLY A 121 9.57 -0.85 -16.38
CA GLY A 121 9.84 0.60 -16.27
C GLY A 121 8.61 1.50 -16.14
N TRP A 122 7.41 0.91 -15.96
CA TRP A 122 6.15 1.63 -15.82
C TRP A 122 5.33 1.09 -14.64
N VAL A 123 4.49 1.95 -14.09
CA VAL A 123 3.48 1.59 -13.09
C VAL A 123 2.26 2.48 -13.31
N PRO A 124 1.03 1.97 -13.16
CA PRO A 124 -0.15 2.83 -13.23
C PRO A 124 -0.05 4.00 -12.23
N GLY A 125 -0.19 5.24 -12.72
CA GLY A 125 0.07 6.45 -11.94
C GLY A 125 -0.73 6.53 -10.65
N GLY A 126 -2.03 6.27 -10.69
CA GLY A 126 -2.86 6.26 -9.47
C GLY A 126 -2.44 5.22 -8.44
N PHE A 127 -1.89 4.07 -8.89
CA PHE A 127 -1.33 3.08 -7.98
C PHE A 127 -0.01 3.56 -7.36
N ALA A 128 0.86 4.15 -8.16
CA ALA A 128 2.09 4.76 -7.64
C ALA A 128 1.81 5.90 -6.66
N ASP A 129 0.79 6.73 -6.93
CA ASP A 129 0.38 7.81 -6.03
C ASP A 129 0.00 7.30 -4.63
N VAL A 130 -0.85 6.28 -4.55
CA VAL A 130 -1.26 5.72 -3.25
C VAL A 130 -0.11 5.01 -2.54
N ALA A 131 0.75 4.32 -3.27
CA ALA A 131 1.95 3.70 -2.71
C ALA A 131 2.91 4.75 -2.14
N HIS A 132 3.22 5.79 -2.92
CA HIS A 132 4.13 6.86 -2.53
C HIS A 132 3.63 7.65 -1.32
N LYS A 133 2.36 8.00 -1.26
CA LYS A 133 1.82 8.68 -0.07
C LYS A 133 1.95 7.81 1.19
N ASN A 134 1.95 6.49 1.06
CA ASN A 134 2.19 5.56 2.15
C ASN A 134 3.68 5.21 2.35
N GLY A 135 4.60 5.81 1.59
CA GLY A 135 6.03 5.55 1.69
C GLY A 135 6.43 4.15 1.18
N VAL A 136 5.72 3.64 0.20
CA VAL A 136 5.99 2.36 -0.47
C VAL A 136 6.58 2.63 -1.85
N GLY A 137 7.69 1.96 -2.16
CA GLY A 137 8.29 1.99 -3.49
C GLY A 137 7.50 1.14 -4.49
N VAL A 138 7.57 1.48 -5.77
CA VAL A 138 6.88 0.74 -6.83
C VAL A 138 7.79 0.44 -8.01
N SER A 139 7.58 -0.72 -8.64
CA SER A 139 8.23 -1.11 -9.89
C SER A 139 7.32 -1.95 -10.77
N GLY A 140 7.48 -1.80 -12.09
CA GLY A 140 7.00 -2.80 -13.05
C GLY A 140 8.05 -3.90 -13.22
N VAL A 141 7.59 -5.12 -13.47
CA VAL A 141 8.46 -6.30 -13.54
C VAL A 141 8.68 -6.72 -15.00
N ALA A 142 9.94 -6.85 -15.39
CA ALA A 142 10.30 -7.50 -16.66
C ALA A 142 9.97 -8.98 -16.56
N SER A 143 8.80 -9.37 -17.08
CA SER A 143 8.30 -10.75 -17.07
C SER A 143 8.92 -11.56 -18.22
N VAL A 144 10.24 -11.72 -18.19
CA VAL A 144 10.97 -12.49 -19.19
C VAL A 144 10.59 -13.97 -19.07
N PRO A 145 10.17 -14.62 -20.15
CA PRO A 145 9.85 -16.04 -20.11
C PRO A 145 11.04 -16.91 -19.70
N TRP A 146 10.74 -18.00 -19.00
CA TRP A 146 11.73 -18.98 -18.58
C TRP A 146 12.51 -19.59 -19.75
N GLY A 147 13.81 -19.75 -19.60
CA GLY A 147 14.67 -20.46 -20.54
C GLY A 147 15.65 -19.57 -21.29
N GLY A 148 15.94 -19.90 -22.54
CA GLY A 148 16.79 -19.05 -23.39
C GLY A 148 16.08 -17.73 -23.68
N ILE A 149 16.80 -16.62 -23.53
CA ILE A 149 16.22 -15.30 -23.80
C ILE A 149 15.73 -15.22 -25.25
N SER A 150 14.50 -14.80 -25.46
CA SER A 150 13.96 -14.62 -26.82
C SER A 150 14.69 -13.49 -27.56
N SER A 151 14.62 -13.52 -28.91
CA SER A 151 15.22 -12.46 -29.74
C SER A 151 14.65 -11.07 -29.42
N GLU A 152 13.38 -11.00 -29.07
CA GLU A 152 12.67 -9.77 -28.70
C GLU A 152 13.26 -9.18 -27.41
N TRP A 153 13.31 -9.96 -26.32
CA TRP A 153 13.89 -9.52 -25.05
C TRP A 153 15.39 -9.25 -25.15
N SER A 154 16.13 -10.07 -25.92
CA SER A 154 17.56 -9.85 -26.17
C SER A 154 17.80 -8.52 -26.89
N SER A 155 16.99 -8.21 -27.90
CA SER A 155 17.05 -6.93 -28.61
C SER A 155 16.67 -5.76 -27.69
N GLY A 156 15.59 -5.93 -26.91
CA GLY A 156 15.12 -4.91 -25.95
C GLY A 156 16.16 -4.57 -24.91
N PHE A 157 16.75 -5.56 -24.26
CA PHE A 157 17.83 -5.34 -23.29
C PHE A 157 19.10 -4.79 -23.93
N SER A 158 19.47 -5.27 -25.12
CA SER A 158 20.64 -4.71 -25.82
C SER A 158 20.44 -3.23 -26.16
N THR A 159 19.23 -2.84 -26.55
CA THR A 159 18.89 -1.43 -26.76
C THR A 159 18.94 -0.66 -25.44
N LEU A 160 18.34 -1.20 -24.37
CA LEU A 160 18.29 -0.55 -23.05
C LEU A 160 19.69 -0.28 -22.47
N VAL A 161 20.57 -1.27 -22.51
CA VAL A 161 21.95 -1.13 -22.00
C VAL A 161 22.86 -0.34 -22.93
N GLY A 162 22.44 -0.12 -24.16
CA GLY A 162 23.13 0.75 -25.12
C GLY A 162 22.81 2.24 -24.96
N ILE A 163 21.82 2.59 -24.15
CA ILE A 163 21.47 3.97 -23.82
C ILE A 163 22.33 4.46 -22.66
N GLU A 164 22.57 5.75 -22.59
CA GLU A 164 23.14 6.37 -21.40
C GLU A 164 22.27 6.05 -20.16
N ALA A 165 22.82 5.35 -19.19
CA ALA A 165 22.09 4.85 -18.03
C ALA A 165 21.37 5.96 -17.24
N GLU A 166 21.95 7.17 -17.20
CA GLU A 166 21.31 8.33 -16.55
C GLU A 166 20.03 8.76 -17.27
N LYS A 167 19.92 8.58 -18.59
CA LYS A 167 18.67 8.85 -19.32
C LYS A 167 17.56 7.89 -18.90
N VAL A 168 17.89 6.63 -18.66
CA VAL A 168 16.94 5.65 -18.11
C VAL A 168 16.51 6.03 -16.71
N ALA A 169 17.46 6.41 -15.86
CA ALA A 169 17.14 6.86 -14.49
C ALA A 169 16.25 8.11 -14.47
N LYS A 170 16.49 9.08 -15.36
CA LYS A 170 15.64 10.25 -15.55
C LYS A 170 14.23 9.87 -16.02
N PHE A 171 14.12 8.89 -16.90
CA PHE A 171 12.84 8.36 -17.35
C PHE A 171 12.04 7.76 -16.20
N LEU A 172 12.65 6.89 -15.39
CA LEU A 172 12.00 6.31 -14.22
C LEU A 172 11.57 7.39 -13.21
N HIS A 173 12.45 8.36 -12.94
CA HIS A 173 12.13 9.48 -12.07
C HIS A 173 10.95 10.30 -12.57
N TYR A 174 10.88 10.56 -13.89
CA TYR A 174 9.77 11.28 -14.51
C TYR A 174 8.44 10.57 -14.35
N HIS A 175 8.44 9.23 -14.46
CA HIS A 175 7.25 8.40 -14.33
C HIS A 175 6.90 8.03 -12.87
N GLY A 176 7.74 8.37 -11.90
CA GLY A 176 7.53 8.00 -10.50
C GLY A 176 7.73 6.51 -10.23
N VAL A 177 8.71 5.91 -10.89
CA VAL A 177 9.10 4.51 -10.70
C VAL A 177 10.37 4.44 -9.88
N ASP A 178 10.40 3.62 -8.85
CA ASP A 178 11.44 3.63 -7.81
C ASP A 178 12.54 2.59 -8.02
N GLY A 179 12.48 1.89 -9.12
CA GLY A 179 13.47 0.88 -9.50
C GLY A 179 12.95 -0.06 -10.56
N LEU A 180 13.77 -1.03 -10.93
CA LEU A 180 13.49 -2.02 -11.94
C LEU A 180 13.39 -3.41 -11.30
N GLY A 181 12.36 -4.17 -11.65
CA GLY A 181 12.17 -5.54 -11.22
C GLY A 181 12.34 -6.52 -12.39
N TYR A 182 12.90 -7.70 -12.12
CA TYR A 182 13.15 -8.71 -13.15
C TYR A 182 12.73 -10.10 -12.69
N ASN A 183 11.90 -10.75 -13.50
CA ASN A 183 11.78 -12.21 -13.46
C ASN A 183 12.99 -12.81 -14.18
N SER A 184 14.10 -12.89 -13.47
CA SER A 184 15.38 -13.32 -14.04
C SER A 184 15.50 -14.84 -14.10
N GLU A 185 14.61 -15.48 -14.83
CA GLU A 185 14.61 -16.90 -15.14
C GLU A 185 15.03 -17.17 -16.60
N PHE A 186 16.02 -16.41 -17.08
CA PHE A 186 16.47 -16.49 -18.45
C PHE A 186 17.98 -16.64 -18.57
N SER A 187 18.44 -17.37 -19.59
CA SER A 187 19.86 -17.38 -19.95
C SER A 187 20.13 -16.38 -21.06
N THR A 188 21.07 -15.47 -20.83
CA THR A 188 21.37 -14.40 -21.80
C THR A 188 22.33 -14.86 -22.89
N GLY A 189 23.24 -15.76 -22.58
CA GLY A 189 24.37 -16.06 -23.46
C GLY A 189 25.24 -14.83 -23.84
N SER A 190 25.00 -13.67 -23.21
CA SER A 190 25.61 -12.39 -23.55
C SER A 190 26.12 -11.66 -22.31
N SER A 191 27.43 -11.58 -22.18
CA SER A 191 28.06 -10.79 -21.10
C SER A 191 27.81 -9.28 -21.24
N PHE A 192 27.60 -8.80 -22.46
CA PHE A 192 27.28 -7.40 -22.73
C PHE A 192 25.95 -6.98 -22.07
N ILE A 193 24.91 -7.80 -22.21
CA ILE A 193 23.61 -7.52 -21.59
C ILE A 193 23.74 -7.47 -20.07
N LEU A 194 24.36 -8.48 -19.44
CA LEU A 194 24.48 -8.55 -17.98
C LEU A 194 25.32 -7.41 -17.41
N SER A 195 26.49 -7.14 -17.99
CA SER A 195 27.33 -6.04 -17.52
C SER A 195 26.64 -4.68 -17.69
N GLY A 196 25.90 -4.51 -18.80
CA GLY A 196 25.12 -3.32 -19.06
C GLY A 196 23.96 -3.14 -18.08
N LEU A 197 23.22 -4.19 -17.75
CA LEU A 197 22.17 -4.15 -16.75
C LEU A 197 22.71 -3.80 -15.34
N ARG A 198 23.85 -4.37 -14.94
CA ARG A 198 24.50 -4.03 -13.66
C ARG A 198 24.87 -2.55 -13.57
N ALA A 199 25.49 -2.01 -14.63
CA ALA A 199 25.83 -0.58 -14.69
C ALA A 199 24.56 0.30 -14.68
N LEU A 200 23.50 -0.15 -15.35
CA LEU A 200 22.22 0.53 -15.35
C LEU A 200 21.61 0.56 -13.93
N HIS A 201 21.54 -0.58 -13.26
CA HIS A 201 20.97 -0.67 -11.91
C HIS A 201 21.71 0.22 -10.92
N GLU A 202 23.04 0.22 -10.95
CA GLU A 202 23.87 1.08 -10.12
C GLU A 202 23.57 2.56 -10.37
N THR A 203 23.49 2.96 -11.64
CA THR A 203 23.16 4.35 -12.01
C THR A 203 21.74 4.73 -11.61
N VAL A 204 20.76 3.85 -11.81
CA VAL A 204 19.35 4.08 -11.39
C VAL A 204 19.29 4.28 -9.88
N HIS A 205 19.88 3.36 -9.11
CA HIS A 205 19.91 3.46 -7.66
C HIS A 205 20.52 4.78 -7.20
N LYS A 206 21.72 5.09 -7.69
CA LYS A 206 22.42 6.32 -7.34
C LYS A 206 21.62 7.56 -7.70
N TYR A 207 21.15 7.68 -8.94
CA TYR A 207 20.42 8.84 -9.42
C TYR A 207 19.14 9.10 -8.63
N LEU A 208 18.31 8.07 -8.42
CA LEU A 208 17.04 8.22 -7.69
C LEU A 208 17.28 8.57 -6.22
N THR A 209 18.30 7.98 -5.59
CA THR A 209 18.71 8.32 -4.22
C THR A 209 19.18 9.77 -4.12
N GLU A 210 20.00 10.26 -5.05
CA GLU A 210 20.44 11.65 -5.11
C GLU A 210 19.29 12.64 -5.35
N LYS A 211 18.19 12.18 -5.95
CA LYS A 211 16.95 12.95 -6.08
C LYS A 211 16.09 12.95 -4.81
N GLY A 212 16.57 12.31 -3.75
CA GLY A 212 15.88 12.26 -2.45
C GLY A 212 14.74 11.24 -2.38
N ASN A 213 14.75 10.24 -3.26
CA ASN A 213 13.78 9.15 -3.19
C ASN A 213 14.16 8.17 -2.05
N PRO A 214 13.34 8.01 -1.00
CA PRO A 214 13.68 7.18 0.16
C PRO A 214 13.38 5.69 -0.04
N VAL A 215 12.80 5.28 -1.17
CA VAL A 215 12.29 3.92 -1.40
C VAL A 215 12.91 3.25 -2.63
N VAL A 216 14.08 3.71 -3.05
CA VAL A 216 14.75 3.18 -4.25
C VAL A 216 15.21 1.74 -4.02
N GLU A 217 14.74 0.82 -4.88
CA GLU A 217 15.21 -0.55 -4.88
C GLU A 217 15.01 -1.22 -6.24
N ASN A 218 16.07 -1.80 -6.79
CA ASN A 218 15.98 -2.69 -7.94
C ASN A 218 15.92 -4.13 -7.46
N PHE A 219 15.12 -4.98 -8.11
CA PHE A 219 14.95 -6.37 -7.73
C PHE A 219 15.40 -7.33 -8.83
N TRP A 220 16.18 -8.32 -8.43
CA TRP A 220 16.58 -9.43 -9.28
C TRP A 220 16.09 -10.74 -8.67
N TYR A 221 15.25 -11.47 -9.40
CA TYR A 221 14.90 -12.82 -8.98
C TYR A 221 16.14 -13.73 -9.11
N ASP A 222 16.41 -14.51 -8.10
CA ASP A 222 17.61 -15.34 -8.00
C ASP A 222 17.52 -16.61 -8.85
N GLY A 223 17.23 -16.44 -10.12
CA GLY A 223 17.23 -17.51 -11.13
C GLY A 223 18.46 -17.47 -12.02
N THR A 224 18.78 -16.26 -12.54
CA THR A 224 19.92 -16.06 -13.44
C THR A 224 21.13 -15.57 -12.68
N ASN A 225 22.23 -16.31 -12.75
CA ASN A 225 23.49 -15.99 -12.12
C ASN A 225 24.34 -14.97 -12.92
N ASP A 226 25.49 -14.60 -12.37
CA ASP A 226 26.42 -13.64 -12.95
C ASP A 226 27.01 -14.04 -14.31
N ASN A 227 26.96 -15.32 -14.65
CA ASN A 227 27.38 -15.85 -15.95
C ASN A 227 26.23 -15.92 -16.97
N GLY A 228 25.03 -15.45 -16.63
CA GLY A 228 23.86 -15.50 -17.49
C GLY A 228 23.26 -16.90 -17.64
N GLN A 229 23.42 -17.74 -16.65
CA GLN A 229 22.88 -19.10 -16.60
C GLN A 229 21.79 -19.18 -15.54
N ILE A 230 20.78 -20.00 -15.78
CA ILE A 230 19.70 -20.26 -14.82
C ILE A 230 20.19 -21.32 -13.82
N THR A 231 20.37 -20.95 -12.57
CA THR A 231 20.92 -21.83 -11.53
C THR A 231 20.07 -21.93 -10.25
N PHE A 232 19.23 -20.93 -9.95
CA PHE A 232 18.41 -20.85 -8.72
C PHE A 232 19.22 -21.14 -7.46
N ASP A 233 20.22 -20.31 -7.22
CA ASP A 233 21.22 -20.55 -6.16
C ASP A 233 20.66 -20.38 -4.74
N SER A 234 19.56 -19.64 -4.59
CA SER A 234 18.77 -19.50 -3.35
C SER A 234 19.53 -18.86 -2.17
N GLY A 235 20.64 -18.20 -2.43
CA GLY A 235 21.47 -17.50 -1.47
C GLY A 235 22.56 -16.67 -2.14
N LEU A 236 23.21 -15.80 -1.38
CA LEU A 236 24.30 -14.97 -1.88
C LEU A 236 25.63 -15.75 -1.91
N GLY A 237 26.37 -15.60 -2.99
CA GLY A 237 27.70 -16.18 -3.18
C GLY A 237 28.44 -15.54 -4.34
N ASN A 238 29.59 -16.14 -4.72
CA ASN A 238 30.41 -15.67 -5.84
C ASN A 238 29.75 -15.85 -7.23
N HIS A 239 28.56 -16.36 -7.29
CA HIS A 239 27.81 -16.63 -8.50
C HIS A 239 26.75 -15.57 -8.81
N ASN A 240 26.41 -14.70 -7.84
CA ASN A 240 25.40 -13.65 -7.99
C ASN A 240 25.76 -12.33 -7.28
N ASN A 241 26.97 -12.25 -6.66
CA ASN A 241 27.38 -11.05 -5.95
C ASN A 241 27.64 -9.84 -6.88
N ASP A 242 28.03 -10.05 -8.13
CA ASP A 242 28.17 -8.96 -9.09
C ASP A 242 26.81 -8.31 -9.43
N THR A 243 25.76 -9.10 -9.53
CA THR A 243 24.40 -8.60 -9.77
C THR A 243 23.84 -7.91 -8.53
N PHE A 244 24.15 -8.42 -7.34
CA PHE A 244 23.75 -7.83 -6.07
C PHE A 244 24.46 -6.49 -5.79
N GLY A 245 25.78 -6.45 -6.04
CA GLY A 245 26.62 -5.30 -5.76
C GLY A 245 27.02 -5.19 -4.28
N ASP A 246 27.96 -4.30 -4.00
CA ASP A 246 28.46 -3.99 -2.65
C ASP A 246 27.93 -2.62 -2.16
N GLY A 247 28.41 -2.14 -1.02
CA GLY A 247 27.98 -0.86 -0.43
C GLY A 247 28.42 0.38 -1.20
N GLU A 248 29.44 0.27 -2.07
CA GLU A 248 29.87 1.36 -2.95
C GLU A 248 29.13 1.31 -4.31
N HIS A 249 28.74 0.12 -4.73
CA HIS A 249 28.11 -0.20 -6.00
C HIS A 249 26.80 -0.96 -5.79
N ILE A 250 25.80 -0.29 -5.20
CA ILE A 250 24.48 -0.88 -4.93
C ILE A 250 23.74 -1.08 -6.26
N ARG A 251 23.43 -2.32 -6.61
CA ARG A 251 22.82 -2.68 -7.88
C ARG A 251 21.38 -3.18 -7.70
N THR A 252 21.23 -4.38 -7.12
CA THR A 252 19.92 -4.98 -6.89
C THR A 252 19.79 -5.54 -5.48
N SER A 253 18.57 -5.80 -5.07
CA SER A 253 18.27 -6.74 -4.01
C SER A 253 17.88 -8.08 -4.64
N LEU A 254 18.22 -9.17 -3.96
CA LEU A 254 17.90 -10.50 -4.47
C LEU A 254 16.57 -10.98 -3.91
N PHE A 255 15.63 -11.26 -4.80
CA PHE A 255 14.44 -12.02 -4.48
C PHE A 255 14.82 -13.50 -4.60
N LEU A 256 15.11 -14.15 -3.47
CA LEU A 256 15.62 -15.52 -3.42
C LEU A 256 14.59 -16.53 -3.91
N ASN A 257 15.04 -17.55 -4.60
CA ASN A 257 14.18 -18.66 -5.01
C ASN A 257 13.55 -19.35 -3.78
N TYR A 258 12.41 -19.97 -3.97
CA TYR A 258 11.56 -20.54 -2.91
C TYR A 258 12.21 -21.68 -2.11
N ASN A 259 13.35 -22.19 -2.57
CA ASN A 259 14.15 -23.20 -1.86
C ASN A 259 15.24 -22.61 -0.94
N TRP A 260 15.26 -21.28 -0.72
CA TRP A 260 16.24 -20.57 0.09
C TRP A 260 16.46 -21.23 1.46
N HIS A 261 15.43 -21.78 2.07
CA HIS A 261 15.46 -22.44 3.38
C HIS A 261 16.24 -23.76 3.41
N GLY A 262 16.52 -24.35 2.25
CA GLY A 262 17.35 -25.56 2.11
C GLY A 262 18.83 -25.28 1.88
N VAL A 263 19.23 -24.03 1.72
CA VAL A 263 20.60 -23.63 1.45
C VAL A 263 21.35 -23.41 2.76
N LEU A 264 22.41 -24.16 2.97
CA LEU A 264 23.26 -24.06 4.16
C LEU A 264 24.35 -22.98 3.95
N GLY A 265 23.99 -21.75 3.93
CA GLY A 265 24.90 -20.63 3.73
C GLY A 265 24.33 -19.59 2.77
N GLY A 266 25.00 -18.48 2.60
CA GLY A 266 24.56 -17.43 1.70
C GLY A 266 23.40 -16.56 2.22
N LEU A 267 22.96 -16.75 3.47
CA LEU A 267 21.79 -16.11 4.05
C LEU A 267 22.10 -15.26 5.29
N THR A 268 23.35 -15.24 5.74
CA THR A 268 23.75 -14.53 6.96
C THR A 268 24.43 -13.20 6.65
N GLN A 269 24.40 -12.27 7.61
CA GLN A 269 25.16 -11.02 7.48
C GLN A 269 26.65 -11.28 7.26
N SER A 270 27.23 -12.29 7.89
CA SER A 270 28.63 -12.68 7.68
C SER A 270 28.93 -13.11 6.24
N THR A 271 27.98 -13.76 5.58
CA THR A 271 28.09 -14.07 4.15
C THR A 271 28.00 -12.80 3.30
N VAL A 272 27.07 -11.91 3.62
CA VAL A 272 26.95 -10.63 2.94
C VAL A 272 28.24 -9.81 3.10
N ASP A 273 28.79 -9.73 4.30
CA ASP A 273 30.07 -9.03 4.54
C ASP A 273 31.23 -9.61 3.73
N THR A 274 31.19 -10.91 3.39
CA THR A 274 32.20 -11.59 2.59
C THR A 274 32.07 -11.28 1.09
N TYR A 275 30.85 -11.35 0.55
CA TYR A 275 30.61 -11.28 -0.90
C TYR A 275 30.13 -9.91 -1.38
N ALA A 276 29.59 -9.10 -0.47
CA ALA A 276 29.02 -7.78 -0.74
C ALA A 276 29.23 -6.83 0.45
N PRO A 277 30.48 -6.51 0.81
CA PRO A 277 30.76 -5.68 1.99
C PRO A 277 30.00 -4.35 1.93
N GLY A 278 29.43 -3.94 3.06
CA GLY A 278 28.63 -2.71 3.17
C GLY A 278 27.16 -2.87 2.81
N ARG A 279 26.71 -4.06 2.41
CA ARG A 279 25.29 -4.39 2.22
C ARG A 279 24.71 -5.05 3.48
N SER A 280 23.40 -5.17 3.51
CA SER A 280 22.64 -5.81 4.59
C SER A 280 22.07 -7.16 4.15
N SER A 281 21.97 -8.12 5.08
CA SER A 281 21.20 -9.34 4.84
C SER A 281 19.70 -9.06 4.60
N LEU A 282 19.21 -7.88 4.99
CA LEU A 282 17.87 -7.43 4.67
C LEU A 282 17.68 -7.03 3.19
N ASP A 283 18.73 -6.99 2.41
CA ASP A 283 18.65 -6.83 0.94
C ASP A 283 18.50 -8.18 0.23
N LEU A 284 18.49 -9.28 1.00
CA LEU A 284 18.11 -10.61 0.56
C LEU A 284 16.65 -10.86 0.99
N TYR A 285 15.79 -11.10 0.04
CA TYR A 285 14.36 -11.32 0.26
C TYR A 285 14.05 -12.81 0.16
N ALA A 286 13.69 -13.41 1.28
CA ALA A 286 13.23 -14.81 1.32
C ALA A 286 11.97 -14.95 0.46
N GLY A 287 12.06 -15.68 -0.64
CA GLY A 287 10.94 -15.87 -1.57
C GLY A 287 9.91 -16.84 -1.05
N PHE A 288 8.64 -16.46 -1.10
CA PHE A 288 7.49 -17.32 -0.79
C PHE A 288 6.59 -17.40 -2.01
N ASN A 289 6.43 -18.64 -2.53
CA ASN A 289 5.50 -18.91 -3.60
C ASN A 289 4.09 -19.09 -3.04
N MET A 290 3.26 -18.07 -3.19
CA MET A 290 1.90 -18.06 -2.66
C MET A 290 0.88 -18.66 -3.62
N GLN A 291 1.23 -18.91 -4.89
CA GLN A 291 0.31 -19.47 -5.88
C GLN A 291 -0.11 -20.92 -5.59
N GLY A 292 0.71 -21.68 -4.98
CA GLY A 292 0.40 -23.09 -4.70
C GLY A 292 1.41 -23.72 -3.75
N GLY A 293 2.27 -22.88 -3.20
CA GLY A 293 3.36 -23.29 -2.37
C GLY A 293 2.96 -23.76 -0.98
N ASP A 294 3.89 -24.36 -0.31
CA ASP A 294 3.77 -24.76 1.08
C ASP A 294 4.27 -23.63 1.99
N PRO A 295 3.40 -23.06 2.84
CA PRO A 295 3.80 -22.03 3.81
C PRO A 295 4.69 -22.56 4.93
N SER A 296 5.01 -23.86 4.95
CA SER A 296 5.83 -24.45 6.03
C SER A 296 7.22 -23.83 6.18
N THR A 297 7.76 -23.24 5.11
CA THR A 297 9.04 -22.52 5.13
C THR A 297 9.01 -21.23 5.95
N TRP A 298 7.86 -20.71 6.19
CA TRP A 298 7.58 -19.56 7.01
C TRP A 298 8.24 -19.59 8.39
N ARG A 299 8.27 -20.75 9.04
CA ARG A 299 8.87 -20.91 10.35
C ARG A 299 10.39 -20.75 10.34
N THR A 300 11.00 -21.10 9.23
CA THR A 300 12.46 -21.01 9.06
C THR A 300 12.90 -19.56 9.01
N LEU A 301 12.03 -18.63 8.62
CA LEU A 301 12.36 -17.21 8.55
C LEU A 301 12.79 -16.63 9.91
N LYS A 302 12.30 -17.16 11.03
CA LYS A 302 12.72 -16.72 12.36
C LYS A 302 14.22 -16.93 12.65
N ASP A 303 14.84 -17.88 11.96
CA ASP A 303 16.24 -18.26 12.17
C ASP A 303 17.20 -17.39 11.34
N TYR A 304 16.67 -16.53 10.45
CA TYR A 304 17.45 -15.69 9.55
C TYR A 304 16.98 -14.23 9.58
N ASN A 305 17.91 -13.31 9.46
CA ASN A 305 17.60 -11.88 9.33
C ASN A 305 17.49 -11.48 7.86
N LEU A 306 16.47 -12.00 7.18
CA LEU A 306 16.14 -11.72 5.78
C LEU A 306 14.89 -10.88 5.67
N SER A 307 14.78 -10.12 4.61
CA SER A 307 13.51 -9.51 4.19
C SER A 307 12.59 -10.54 3.54
N ILE A 308 11.40 -10.15 3.16
CA ILE A 308 10.34 -11.05 2.72
C ILE A 308 9.94 -10.71 1.29
N GLY A 309 9.99 -11.69 0.40
CA GLY A 309 9.53 -11.60 -0.96
C GLY A 309 8.29 -12.48 -1.19
N LEU A 310 7.16 -11.86 -1.51
CA LEU A 310 5.92 -12.59 -1.76
C LEU A 310 5.63 -12.62 -3.25
N TRP A 311 5.43 -13.81 -3.79
CA TRP A 311 5.07 -14.03 -5.16
C TRP A 311 3.69 -14.66 -5.28
N GLY A 312 2.83 -14.10 -6.11
CA GLY A 312 1.57 -14.71 -6.50
C GLY A 312 0.48 -14.68 -5.43
N ALA A 313 0.55 -13.78 -4.45
CA ALA A 313 -0.49 -13.63 -3.40
C ALA A 313 -1.87 -13.29 -3.98
N HIS A 314 -1.91 -12.78 -5.19
CA HIS A 314 -3.10 -12.43 -5.92
C HIS A 314 -3.82 -13.64 -6.51
N ASP A 315 -3.06 -14.65 -6.93
CA ASP A 315 -3.54 -15.72 -7.78
C ASP A 315 -3.97 -16.97 -6.98
N TYR A 316 -4.85 -17.78 -7.57
CA TYR A 316 -5.36 -19.09 -7.22
C TYR A 316 -5.85 -19.37 -5.78
N ASN A 317 -5.16 -19.00 -4.74
CA ASN A 317 -5.44 -19.52 -3.40
C ASN A 317 -5.41 -18.50 -2.30
N MET A 318 -5.20 -17.26 -2.62
CA MET A 318 -4.95 -16.25 -1.61
C MET A 318 -5.87 -15.06 -1.80
N LEU A 319 -5.53 -14.00 -1.25
CA LEU A 319 -6.27 -12.77 -1.09
C LEU A 319 -7.36 -12.51 -2.15
N TRP A 320 -6.98 -12.23 -3.38
CA TRP A 320 -7.95 -11.80 -4.40
C TRP A 320 -8.80 -12.95 -4.96
N ALA A 321 -8.18 -14.06 -5.30
CA ALA A 321 -8.88 -15.18 -5.90
C ALA A 321 -9.83 -15.89 -4.91
N ASP A 322 -9.40 -16.04 -3.67
CA ASP A 322 -10.19 -16.74 -2.63
C ASP A 322 -11.47 -15.98 -2.24
N ARG A 323 -11.54 -14.67 -2.45
CA ARG A 323 -12.74 -13.90 -2.17
C ARG A 323 -14.00 -14.43 -2.87
N ALA A 324 -13.81 -15.01 -4.05
CA ALA A 324 -14.92 -15.55 -4.84
C ALA A 324 -15.65 -16.71 -4.16
N ASN A 325 -14.99 -17.38 -3.21
CA ASN A 325 -15.55 -18.52 -2.51
C ASN A 325 -16.50 -18.13 -1.36
N ASN A 326 -16.54 -16.85 -0.98
CA ASN A 326 -17.23 -16.40 0.22
C ASN A 326 -18.23 -15.26 0.02
N GLY A 327 -18.93 -15.22 -1.07
CA GLY A 327 -19.94 -14.20 -1.24
C GLY A 327 -20.81 -14.40 -2.46
N SER A 328 -22.11 -14.28 -2.26
CA SER A 328 -23.10 -14.25 -3.35
C SER A 328 -23.20 -12.89 -4.03
N THR A 329 -22.61 -11.86 -3.44
CA THR A 329 -22.63 -10.48 -3.97
C THR A 329 -21.23 -9.90 -4.04
N ASP A 330 -21.02 -8.92 -4.91
CA ASP A 330 -19.72 -8.27 -5.05
C ASP A 330 -19.31 -7.50 -3.79
N VAL A 331 -20.27 -6.97 -3.04
CA VAL A 331 -20.00 -6.36 -1.71
C VAL A 331 -19.46 -7.39 -0.73
N ALA A 332 -20.08 -8.57 -0.66
CA ALA A 332 -19.60 -9.63 0.22
C ALA A 332 -18.19 -10.08 -0.17
N LYS A 333 -17.90 -10.20 -1.47
CA LYS A 333 -16.56 -10.54 -1.97
C LYS A 333 -15.52 -9.48 -1.61
N GLN A 334 -15.84 -8.19 -1.82
CA GLN A 334 -14.93 -7.10 -1.46
C GLN A 334 -14.68 -7.01 0.05
N THR A 335 -15.73 -7.19 0.86
CA THR A 335 -15.61 -7.24 2.32
C THR A 335 -14.74 -8.42 2.75
N TYR A 336 -14.92 -9.58 2.13
CA TYR A 336 -14.11 -10.76 2.43
C TYR A 336 -12.66 -10.60 1.98
N TYR A 337 -12.41 -9.94 0.86
CA TYR A 337 -11.05 -9.60 0.45
C TYR A 337 -10.32 -8.74 1.49
N GLN A 338 -10.99 -7.73 2.05
CA GLN A 338 -10.41 -6.93 3.13
C GLN A 338 -10.14 -7.77 4.40
N HIS A 339 -11.03 -8.70 4.71
CA HIS A 339 -10.83 -9.64 5.81
C HIS A 339 -9.62 -10.57 5.56
N LEU A 340 -9.47 -11.09 4.36
CA LEU A 340 -8.30 -11.93 3.99
C LEU A 340 -6.98 -11.16 4.12
N ILE A 341 -6.94 -9.90 3.67
CA ILE A 341 -5.75 -9.04 3.84
C ILE A 341 -5.45 -8.85 5.34
N GLU A 342 -6.46 -8.56 6.14
CA GLU A 342 -6.31 -8.42 7.59
C GLU A 342 -5.71 -9.69 8.20
N GLN A 343 -6.32 -10.84 7.93
CA GLN A 343 -5.86 -12.14 8.45
C GLN A 343 -4.44 -12.46 7.98
N PHE A 344 -4.13 -12.17 6.74
CA PHE A 344 -2.80 -12.41 6.18
C PHE A 344 -1.69 -11.74 7.00
N PHE A 345 -1.91 -10.50 7.43
CA PHE A 345 -0.93 -9.78 8.23
C PHE A 345 -1.03 -10.07 9.72
N THR A 346 -2.21 -10.17 10.27
CA THR A 346 -2.41 -10.19 11.74
C THR A 346 -2.71 -11.57 12.32
N ASN A 347 -3.11 -12.53 11.51
CA ASN A 347 -3.65 -13.82 11.97
C ASN A 347 -4.77 -13.64 13.03
N GLY A 348 -5.61 -12.62 12.88
CA GLY A 348 -6.63 -12.26 13.87
C GLY A 348 -6.07 -11.72 15.18
N ASN A 349 -4.75 -11.56 15.31
CA ASN A 349 -4.16 -10.90 16.45
C ASN A 349 -4.35 -9.39 16.34
N ARG A 350 -5.09 -8.84 17.27
CA ARG A 350 -5.40 -7.41 17.36
C ARG A 350 -4.45 -6.62 18.25
N ASN A 351 -3.47 -7.31 18.81
CA ASN A 351 -2.42 -6.70 19.62
C ASN A 351 -1.08 -6.79 18.90
N PRO A 352 -0.61 -5.71 18.27
CA PRO A 352 0.69 -5.73 17.62
C PRO A 352 1.88 -5.79 18.58
N ILE A 353 1.66 -5.63 19.90
CA ILE A 353 2.68 -5.77 20.92
C ILE A 353 2.96 -7.26 21.20
N ASP A 354 1.93 -8.07 21.20
CA ASP A 354 2.06 -9.49 21.39
C ASP A 354 2.51 -10.14 20.09
N LYS A 355 3.72 -10.66 20.08
CA LYS A 355 4.21 -11.43 18.93
C LYS A 355 3.38 -12.70 18.82
N ILE A 356 2.63 -12.79 17.74
CA ILE A 356 1.93 -14.01 17.42
C ILE A 356 2.95 -15.13 17.16
N GLU A 357 2.65 -16.33 17.64
CA GLU A 357 3.39 -17.49 17.22
C GLU A 357 3.25 -17.68 15.72
N VAL A 358 4.37 -17.93 15.07
CA VAL A 358 4.38 -18.26 13.65
C VAL A 358 3.44 -19.41 13.40
N TYR A 359 2.47 -19.16 12.57
CA TYR A 359 1.42 -20.04 12.16
C TYR A 359 1.82 -21.51 11.97
N ASN A 360 1.04 -22.43 12.53
CA ASN A 360 1.18 -23.86 12.33
C ASN A 360 0.00 -24.42 11.53
N ARG A 361 0.20 -24.68 10.25
CA ARG A 361 -0.80 -25.18 9.30
C ARG A 361 -1.65 -26.37 9.79
N GLY A 362 -1.19 -27.13 10.79
CA GLY A 362 -1.88 -28.35 11.25
C GLY A 362 -3.21 -28.13 11.99
N ASN A 363 -3.54 -26.93 12.41
CA ASN A 363 -4.66 -26.66 13.32
C ASN A 363 -5.63 -25.57 12.85
N HIS A 364 -5.66 -25.26 11.56
CA HIS A 364 -6.29 -24.03 11.11
C HIS A 364 -7.54 -24.23 10.30
N HIS A 365 -8.39 -23.22 10.42
CA HIS A 365 -9.56 -23.03 9.57
C HIS A 365 -9.14 -23.07 8.08
N PRO A 366 -9.95 -23.63 7.17
CA PRO A 366 -9.64 -23.63 5.74
C PRO A 366 -9.32 -22.25 5.15
N ASP A 367 -9.81 -21.19 5.79
CA ASP A 367 -9.57 -19.80 5.39
C ASP A 367 -8.25 -19.23 5.92
N ASP A 368 -7.56 -19.94 6.81
CA ASP A 368 -6.32 -19.50 7.48
C ASP A 368 -5.07 -19.89 6.70
N LYS A 369 -4.98 -19.46 5.46
CA LYS A 369 -3.79 -19.68 4.66
C LYS A 369 -2.84 -18.49 4.81
N TRP A 370 -1.55 -18.74 5.05
CA TRP A 370 -0.51 -17.72 4.97
C TRP A 370 -0.62 -16.54 5.94
N PHE A 371 -1.10 -16.75 7.15
CA PHE A 371 -1.41 -15.69 8.07
C PHE A 371 -0.30 -15.41 9.09
N GLY A 372 -0.19 -14.14 9.48
CA GLY A 372 0.67 -13.74 10.59
C GLY A 372 1.99 -13.08 10.19
N MET A 373 2.02 -12.34 9.09
CA MET A 373 3.22 -11.60 8.66
C MET A 373 3.73 -10.62 9.71
N SER A 374 2.85 -10.06 10.52
CA SER A 374 3.21 -9.17 11.63
C SER A 374 4.06 -9.84 12.73
N ALA A 375 4.19 -11.18 12.71
CA ALA A 375 5.16 -11.89 13.53
C ALA A 375 6.62 -11.54 13.18
N PHE A 376 6.87 -11.07 11.97
CA PHE A 376 8.21 -10.83 11.43
C PHE A 376 8.52 -9.36 11.19
N MET A 377 7.54 -8.49 11.19
CA MET A 377 7.67 -7.08 10.88
C MET A 377 6.66 -6.23 11.62
N THR A 378 6.92 -4.94 11.72
CA THR A 378 5.97 -3.99 12.29
C THR A 378 5.32 -3.13 11.21
N ALA A 379 4.10 -2.67 11.49
CA ALA A 379 3.47 -1.65 10.67
C ALA A 379 4.30 -0.36 10.70
N ARG A 380 4.53 0.22 9.53
CA ARG A 380 5.26 1.46 9.32
C ARG A 380 4.31 2.56 8.88
N SER A 381 4.59 3.79 9.29
CA SER A 381 3.77 4.94 8.97
C SER A 381 4.57 6.00 8.22
N SER A 382 3.92 6.64 7.26
CA SER A 382 4.40 7.84 6.57
C SER A 382 3.73 9.12 7.12
N LEU A 383 2.99 9.01 8.23
CA LEU A 383 2.22 10.11 8.80
C LEU A 383 3.08 11.03 9.70
N LYS A 384 4.20 11.47 9.16
CA LYS A 384 4.93 12.63 9.65
C LYS A 384 4.44 13.85 8.89
N TRP A 385 3.77 14.77 9.59
CA TRP A 385 2.94 15.75 8.94
C TRP A 385 3.17 17.15 9.43
N ASP A 386 3.43 18.08 8.52
CA ASP A 386 3.42 19.51 8.82
C ASP A 386 2.04 20.10 8.57
N LEU A 387 1.28 20.21 9.66
CA LEU A 387 -0.06 20.79 9.64
C LEU A 387 -0.10 22.28 9.29
N SER A 388 1.06 22.94 9.20
CA SER A 388 1.12 24.33 8.71
C SER A 388 1.10 24.44 7.19
N GLU A 389 1.47 23.37 6.50
CA GLU A 389 1.52 23.31 5.04
C GLU A 389 0.28 22.68 4.45
N GLU A 390 -0.18 21.56 5.04
CA GLU A 390 -1.35 20.84 4.56
C GLU A 390 -2.18 20.23 5.70
N PRO A 391 -3.51 20.15 5.58
CA PRO A 391 -4.35 19.44 6.55
C PRO A 391 -4.15 17.93 6.41
N PHE A 392 -4.30 17.20 7.53
CA PHE A 392 -4.45 15.75 7.48
C PHE A 392 -5.93 15.40 7.40
N ILE A 393 -6.33 14.60 6.44
CA ILE A 393 -7.72 14.18 6.26
C ILE A 393 -7.76 12.71 5.84
N SER A 394 -8.60 11.93 6.51
CA SER A 394 -8.98 10.58 6.09
C SER A 394 -10.49 10.42 6.20
N TYR A 395 -11.12 10.03 5.12
CA TYR A 395 -12.52 9.61 5.06
C TYR A 395 -12.65 8.09 5.09
N PHE A 396 -11.55 7.37 5.25
CA PHE A 396 -11.48 5.90 5.24
C PHE A 396 -11.95 5.26 3.92
N ASN A 397 -11.85 6.00 2.83
CA ASN A 397 -12.24 5.54 1.51
C ASN A 397 -11.20 4.57 0.94
N LEU A 398 -11.65 3.39 0.51
CA LEU A 398 -10.80 2.34 -0.05
C LEU A 398 -10.42 2.54 -1.53
N GLY A 399 -11.00 3.54 -2.20
CA GLY A 399 -10.73 3.81 -3.60
C GLY A 399 -11.64 3.02 -4.55
N ASN A 400 -12.72 2.44 -4.06
CA ASN A 400 -13.77 1.85 -4.88
C ASN A 400 -15.15 2.02 -4.23
N GLY A 401 -16.19 1.87 -5.02
CA GLY A 401 -17.56 2.01 -4.50
C GLY A 401 -18.59 1.59 -5.52
N ARG A 402 -19.82 1.37 -5.01
CA ARG A 402 -21.03 1.16 -5.80
C ARG A 402 -21.85 2.43 -5.94
N PHE A 403 -21.37 3.47 -5.33
CA PHE A 403 -21.92 4.81 -5.32
C PHE A 403 -20.78 5.79 -5.04
N LEU A 404 -21.06 7.05 -5.25
CA LEU A 404 -20.18 8.14 -4.84
C LEU A 404 -20.96 9.09 -3.93
N ASN A 405 -20.48 9.23 -2.69
CA ASN A 405 -20.95 10.28 -1.80
C ASN A 405 -19.97 11.44 -1.75
N TRP A 406 -20.48 12.63 -1.53
CA TRP A 406 -19.73 13.83 -1.25
C TRP A 406 -20.34 14.56 -0.06
N MET A 407 -19.59 14.64 1.04
CA MET A 407 -20.05 15.25 2.30
C MET A 407 -21.39 14.70 2.81
N GLY A 408 -21.54 13.39 2.78
CA GLY A 408 -22.73 12.66 3.23
C GLY A 408 -23.87 12.61 2.22
N GLU A 409 -23.76 13.35 1.11
CA GLU A 409 -24.80 13.37 0.09
C GLU A 409 -24.47 12.43 -1.07
N ARG A 410 -25.46 11.63 -1.49
CA ARG A 410 -25.36 10.72 -2.62
C ARG A 410 -25.29 11.50 -3.94
N GLN A 411 -24.15 11.40 -4.64
CA GLN A 411 -23.97 12.04 -5.94
C GLN A 411 -24.45 11.15 -7.10
N ASN A 412 -24.18 9.85 -7.00
CA ASN A 412 -24.66 8.85 -7.96
C ASN A 412 -24.54 7.43 -7.39
N ASP A 413 -25.17 6.46 -8.06
CA ASP A 413 -25.17 5.03 -7.75
C ASP A 413 -24.34 4.23 -8.77
N ASN A 414 -23.34 4.84 -9.38
CA ASN A 414 -22.46 4.15 -10.32
C ASN A 414 -21.33 3.42 -9.60
N GLU A 415 -20.99 2.28 -10.12
CA GLU A 415 -19.76 1.58 -9.71
C GLU A 415 -18.52 2.33 -10.19
N TRP A 416 -17.48 2.30 -9.37
CA TRP A 416 -16.21 2.92 -9.71
C TRP A 416 -15.05 2.30 -8.94
N TYR A 417 -13.86 2.43 -9.52
CA TYR A 417 -12.58 2.11 -8.92
C TYR A 417 -11.52 3.13 -9.34
N ASN A 418 -10.82 3.67 -8.37
CA ASN A 418 -9.61 4.45 -8.55
C ASN A 418 -8.78 4.35 -7.26
N ILE A 419 -7.77 3.50 -7.27
CA ILE A 419 -6.92 3.30 -6.10
C ILE A 419 -6.15 4.57 -5.71
N GLY A 420 -5.87 5.47 -6.67
CA GLY A 420 -5.17 6.72 -6.44
C GLY A 420 -5.88 7.69 -5.50
N VAL A 421 -7.22 7.54 -5.35
CA VAL A 421 -8.01 8.35 -4.40
C VAL A 421 -8.27 7.62 -3.08
N GLN A 422 -7.61 6.52 -2.82
CA GLN A 422 -7.69 5.85 -1.52
C GLN A 422 -7.13 6.77 -0.45
N ASP A 423 -7.82 6.84 0.69
CA ASP A 423 -7.37 7.62 1.84
C ASP A 423 -6.21 6.97 2.60
N TYR A 424 -5.63 7.70 3.56
CA TYR A 424 -4.83 7.07 4.60
C TYR A 424 -5.72 6.19 5.44
N LEU A 425 -5.34 4.93 5.57
CA LEU A 425 -6.10 3.93 6.30
C LEU A 425 -5.45 3.66 7.66
N PRO A 426 -6.17 3.12 8.65
CA PRO A 426 -5.60 2.79 9.95
C PRO A 426 -4.30 1.99 9.82
N THR A 427 -3.31 2.37 10.62
CA THR A 427 -1.97 1.78 10.57
C THR A 427 -1.99 0.30 10.93
N TRP A 428 -2.83 -0.06 11.88
CA TRP A 428 -3.02 -1.44 12.33
C TRP A 428 -4.40 -1.96 11.96
N ARG A 429 -4.54 -3.28 11.85
CA ARG A 429 -5.79 -3.98 11.50
C ARG A 429 -6.11 -5.07 12.50
N TRP A 430 -6.90 -4.88 13.46
CA TRP A 430 -7.42 -3.68 14.12
C TRP A 430 -6.84 -3.73 15.52
N TRP A 431 -6.19 -2.70 15.97
CA TRP A 431 -5.62 -2.74 17.29
C TRP A 431 -6.63 -2.26 18.31
N PHE A 432 -7.19 -3.22 19.03
CA PHE A 432 -8.02 -2.97 20.20
C PHE A 432 -7.20 -3.19 21.47
N ALA A 433 -7.27 -2.25 22.39
CA ALA A 433 -6.53 -2.31 23.65
C ALA A 433 -7.29 -1.60 24.75
N SER A 434 -7.80 -2.37 25.71
CA SER A 434 -8.46 -1.84 26.91
C SER A 434 -7.52 -1.09 27.85
N ASP A 435 -6.22 -1.27 27.66
CA ASP A 435 -5.17 -0.56 28.37
C ASP A 435 -4.02 -0.27 27.39
N PHE A 436 -3.53 0.96 27.41
CA PHE A 436 -2.46 1.36 26.52
C PHE A 436 -1.09 0.80 26.90
N MET A 437 -0.93 0.35 28.09
CA MET A 437 0.27 -0.29 28.60
C MET A 437 0.41 -1.75 28.14
N GLY A 438 -0.15 -2.12 27.00
CA GLY A 438 -0.02 -3.44 26.42
C GLY A 438 -0.96 -4.51 26.97
N LYS A 439 -1.91 -4.15 27.81
CA LYS A 439 -3.00 -5.05 28.14
C LYS A 439 -4.06 -4.93 27.09
N THR A 440 -4.28 -5.97 26.39
CA THR A 440 -5.07 -5.97 25.17
C THR A 440 -6.12 -7.03 25.24
N ALA A 441 -7.20 -6.78 24.57
CA ALA A 441 -8.06 -7.85 24.13
C ALA A 441 -7.30 -8.61 23.04
N ASP A 442 -6.60 -9.66 23.42
CA ASP A 442 -5.71 -10.41 22.54
C ASP A 442 -6.40 -11.08 21.37
N LYS A 443 -7.69 -11.15 21.38
CA LYS A 443 -8.49 -11.83 20.35
C LYS A 443 -9.86 -11.22 20.31
N VAL A 444 -10.55 -11.42 19.22
CA VAL A 444 -11.99 -11.21 19.13
C VAL A 444 -12.64 -11.94 20.31
N VAL A 445 -12.99 -11.18 21.32
CA VAL A 445 -13.84 -11.72 22.37
C VAL A 445 -15.22 -11.84 21.75
N GLU A 446 -15.83 -13.00 21.82
CA GLU A 446 -17.25 -13.12 21.51
C GLU A 446 -18.01 -12.00 22.24
N ASN A 447 -18.73 -11.16 21.48
CA ASN A 447 -19.40 -9.95 21.96
C ASN A 447 -18.49 -8.75 22.31
N GLY A 448 -17.27 -8.67 21.80
CA GLY A 448 -16.44 -7.48 21.88
C GLY A 448 -16.76 -6.44 20.80
N LEU A 449 -16.00 -5.35 20.82
CA LEU A 449 -16.05 -4.35 19.76
C LEU A 449 -15.29 -4.85 18.52
N GLU A 450 -15.88 -4.63 17.36
CA GLU A 450 -15.35 -5.02 16.07
C GLU A 450 -15.20 -3.83 15.15
N ALA A 451 -14.27 -3.92 14.19
CA ALA A 451 -14.06 -2.93 13.14
C ALA A 451 -13.94 -3.61 11.78
N LYS A 452 -14.50 -2.98 10.77
CA LYS A 452 -14.31 -3.38 9.36
C LYS A 452 -14.59 -2.20 8.44
N PHE A 453 -14.09 -2.25 7.23
CA PHE A 453 -14.57 -1.37 6.17
C PHE A 453 -15.96 -1.81 5.71
N THR A 454 -16.80 -0.83 5.40
CA THR A 454 -18.14 -1.07 4.86
C THR A 454 -18.36 -0.27 3.59
N TYR A 455 -19.21 -0.83 2.72
CA TYR A 455 -19.71 -0.20 1.50
C TYR A 455 -21.21 0.13 1.60
N ASP A 456 -21.75 0.10 2.82
CA ASP A 456 -23.17 0.41 3.05
C ASP A 456 -23.42 1.91 2.98
N ASP A 457 -22.48 2.71 3.48
CA ASP A 457 -22.48 4.16 3.38
C ASP A 457 -21.05 4.73 3.42
N ALA A 458 -20.90 6.02 3.14
CA ALA A 458 -19.66 6.79 3.23
C ALA A 458 -19.97 8.27 3.41
N TYR A 459 -19.11 9.00 4.11
CA TYR A 459 -19.19 10.46 4.13
C TYR A 459 -18.63 11.05 2.82
N VAL A 460 -17.46 10.58 2.39
CA VAL A 460 -16.87 10.88 1.07
C VAL A 460 -16.41 9.58 0.43
N GLY A 461 -16.66 9.42 -0.84
CA GLY A 461 -16.26 8.24 -1.61
C GLY A 461 -17.31 7.12 -1.60
N GLY A 462 -16.88 5.88 -1.50
CA GLY A 462 -17.73 4.69 -1.62
C GLY A 462 -17.63 3.72 -0.44
N SER A 463 -16.84 4.04 0.58
CA SER A 463 -16.64 3.22 1.78
C SER A 463 -16.28 4.07 2.98
N CYS A 464 -16.51 3.52 4.18
CA CYS A 464 -16.07 4.09 5.44
C CYS A 464 -15.71 2.98 6.43
N LEU A 465 -15.36 3.35 7.67
CA LEU A 465 -15.07 2.40 8.73
C LEU A 465 -16.33 2.15 9.56
N ARG A 466 -16.74 0.89 9.71
CA ARG A 466 -17.82 0.46 10.58
C ARG A 466 -17.25 -0.12 11.87
N LEU A 467 -17.76 0.38 13.00
CA LEU A 467 -17.44 -0.06 14.35
C LEU A 467 -18.73 -0.59 14.99
N PHE A 468 -18.68 -1.82 15.51
CA PHE A 468 -19.90 -2.45 16.03
C PHE A 468 -19.61 -3.44 17.13
N GLY A 469 -20.58 -3.67 18.00
CA GLY A 469 -20.49 -4.63 19.10
C GLY A 469 -20.82 -4.01 20.46
N SER A 470 -20.46 -4.73 21.52
CA SER A 470 -20.68 -4.29 22.91
C SER A 470 -19.40 -4.45 23.71
N VAL A 471 -19.05 -3.42 24.49
CA VAL A 471 -17.88 -3.43 25.35
C VAL A 471 -18.01 -2.38 26.46
N ASP A 472 -17.53 -2.70 27.66
CA ASP A 472 -17.54 -1.75 28.77
C ASP A 472 -16.44 -0.69 28.65
N ASN A 473 -15.26 -1.08 28.15
CA ASN A 473 -14.11 -0.19 28.02
C ASN A 473 -13.13 -0.75 27.00
N GLU A 474 -12.91 -0.01 25.90
CA GLU A 474 -11.99 -0.43 24.84
C GLU A 474 -11.41 0.75 24.06
N TYR A 475 -10.15 0.63 23.63
CA TYR A 475 -9.49 1.57 22.73
C TYR A 475 -9.32 0.94 21.35
N LEU A 476 -9.71 1.67 20.31
CA LEU A 476 -9.32 1.37 18.94
C LEU A 476 -8.21 2.32 18.50
N HIS A 477 -7.01 1.81 18.33
CA HIS A 477 -5.89 2.57 17.77
C HIS A 477 -6.03 2.67 16.26
N LEU A 478 -6.08 3.90 15.75
CA LEU A 478 -6.24 4.17 14.33
C LEU A 478 -4.88 4.42 13.66
N PHE A 479 -4.15 5.42 14.13
CA PHE A 479 -2.97 5.89 13.41
C PHE A 479 -1.74 6.00 14.31
N LYS A 480 -0.61 5.52 13.81
CA LYS A 480 0.72 5.85 14.27
C LYS A 480 1.19 7.11 13.53
N THR A 481 1.55 8.15 14.25
CA THR A 481 1.74 9.49 13.67
C THR A 481 2.98 10.20 14.20
N GLU A 482 3.36 11.29 13.53
CA GLU A 482 4.16 12.39 14.04
C GLU A 482 3.48 13.70 13.64
N PHE A 483 2.35 14.03 14.29
CA PHE A 483 1.61 15.26 14.06
C PHE A 483 2.06 16.35 15.02
N ALA A 484 2.74 17.37 14.54
CA ALA A 484 3.12 18.54 15.32
C ALA A 484 1.91 19.47 15.54
N LEU A 485 1.21 19.31 16.66
CA LEU A 485 0.02 20.12 16.97
C LEU A 485 0.37 21.53 17.42
N SER A 486 -0.49 22.48 17.05
CA SER A 486 -0.47 23.85 17.56
C SER A 486 -1.83 24.22 18.17
N ALA A 487 -1.85 25.32 18.95
CA ALA A 487 -3.10 25.84 19.50
C ALA A 487 -4.13 26.28 18.45
N ALA A 488 -3.69 26.49 17.21
CA ALA A 488 -4.56 26.86 16.10
C ALA A 488 -5.28 25.68 15.43
N ASP A 489 -4.88 24.44 15.78
CA ASP A 489 -5.40 23.25 15.15
C ASP A 489 -6.78 22.87 15.66
N VAL A 490 -7.56 22.30 14.75
CA VAL A 490 -8.88 21.74 15.02
C VAL A 490 -8.87 20.30 14.54
N ILE A 491 -9.27 19.39 15.43
CA ILE A 491 -9.47 17.97 15.10
C ILE A 491 -10.95 17.76 14.87
N THR A 492 -11.29 17.09 13.78
CA THR A 492 -12.68 16.75 13.43
C THR A 492 -12.82 15.24 13.38
N VAL A 493 -13.86 14.75 14.03
CA VAL A 493 -14.36 13.37 13.92
C VAL A 493 -15.78 13.45 13.39
N ARG A 494 -16.06 12.70 12.33
CA ARG A 494 -17.39 12.63 11.77
C ARG A 494 -17.87 11.19 11.73
N TYR A 495 -19.05 10.98 12.26
CA TYR A 495 -19.63 9.66 12.39
C TYR A 495 -21.14 9.66 12.08
N LYS A 496 -21.67 8.46 11.87
CA LYS A 496 -23.10 8.20 11.72
C LYS A 496 -23.44 7.03 12.65
N LEU A 497 -24.37 7.27 13.59
CA LEU A 497 -24.88 6.19 14.43
C LEU A 497 -26.01 5.48 13.68
N VAL A 498 -25.85 4.16 13.52
CA VAL A 498 -26.84 3.30 12.87
C VAL A 498 -27.65 2.53 13.92
N GLY A 499 -27.05 2.23 15.06
CA GLY A 499 -27.75 1.56 16.15
C GLY A 499 -26.94 1.51 17.45
N GLY A 500 -27.61 1.17 18.53
CA GLY A 500 -27.01 1.04 19.84
C GLY A 500 -26.58 2.36 20.45
N GLN A 501 -25.63 2.29 21.37
CA GLN A 501 -25.10 3.46 22.08
C GLN A 501 -23.65 3.23 22.54
N ALA A 502 -22.91 4.30 22.77
CA ALA A 502 -21.61 4.30 23.43
C ALA A 502 -21.24 5.71 23.90
N ASP A 503 -20.40 5.82 24.92
CA ASP A 503 -19.59 7.00 25.17
C ASP A 503 -18.29 6.84 24.37
N VAL A 504 -17.98 7.79 23.48
CA VAL A 504 -16.79 7.74 22.66
C VAL A 504 -15.92 8.96 22.91
N ASN A 505 -14.64 8.73 23.16
CA ASN A 505 -13.65 9.77 23.40
C ASN A 505 -12.57 9.74 22.33
N LEU A 506 -12.09 10.91 21.91
CA LEU A 506 -10.86 11.02 21.15
C LEU A 506 -9.68 10.82 22.12
N ALA A 507 -8.81 9.86 21.86
CA ALA A 507 -7.64 9.56 22.65
C ALA A 507 -6.36 9.83 21.86
N LEU A 508 -5.50 10.67 22.39
CA LEU A 508 -4.23 11.05 21.76
C LEU A 508 -3.07 10.75 22.69
N SER A 509 -1.97 10.28 22.12
CA SER A 509 -0.72 10.08 22.84
C SER A 509 0.36 10.98 22.27
N ALA A 510 1.01 11.77 23.12
CA ALA A 510 2.16 12.57 22.72
C ALA A 510 3.42 11.71 22.64
N LYS A 511 4.34 12.08 21.77
CA LYS A 511 5.65 11.45 21.64
C LYS A 511 6.43 11.61 22.95
N GLY A 512 6.95 10.50 23.48
CA GLY A 512 7.58 10.43 24.79
C GLY A 512 6.63 9.97 25.91
N ASP A 513 5.32 10.08 25.71
CA ASP A 513 4.28 9.68 26.66
C ASP A 513 3.45 8.48 26.14
N GLU A 514 3.94 7.77 25.16
CA GLU A 514 3.19 6.76 24.42
C GLU A 514 2.84 5.53 25.23
N GLN A 515 3.53 5.31 26.32
CA GLN A 515 3.16 4.28 27.28
C GLN A 515 2.09 4.75 28.27
N THR A 516 1.83 6.03 28.30
CA THR A 516 0.75 6.65 29.04
C THR A 516 -0.18 7.32 28.08
N ILE A 517 -1.18 6.65 27.66
CA ILE A 517 -2.22 7.35 26.96
C ILE A 517 -2.77 8.42 27.84
N LEU A 518 -2.97 9.55 27.20
CA LEU A 518 -3.69 10.68 27.76
C LEU A 518 -5.20 10.40 27.84
N ARG A 519 -5.56 9.18 28.15
CA ARG A 519 -6.93 8.67 28.14
C ARG A 519 -7.86 9.42 29.10
N GLU A 520 -7.30 10.03 30.12
CA GLU A 520 -8.08 10.64 31.21
C GLU A 520 -8.09 12.15 31.19
N SER A 521 -7.48 12.77 30.20
CA SER A 521 -7.36 14.22 30.20
C SER A 521 -8.56 14.93 29.58
N GLY A 522 -9.74 14.38 29.74
CA GLY A 522 -10.97 15.09 29.44
C GLY A 522 -11.26 15.32 27.95
N PHE A 523 -10.72 14.49 27.10
CA PHE A 523 -11.06 14.48 25.67
C PHE A 523 -12.44 13.93 25.41
N LYS A 524 -13.26 14.02 26.40
CA LYS A 524 -14.60 13.51 26.41
C LYS A 524 -15.43 14.15 25.33
N VAL A 525 -16.07 13.32 24.50
CA VAL A 525 -16.59 13.88 23.42
C VAL A 525 -17.74 13.40 22.66
N LEU A 526 -17.98 12.18 22.57
CA LEU A 526 -19.05 11.66 21.80
C LEU A 526 -19.98 10.91 22.74
N THR A 527 -21.07 11.53 23.13
CA THR A 527 -22.23 10.80 23.62
C THR A 527 -23.12 10.55 22.43
N VAL A 528 -23.15 9.34 21.98
CA VAL A 528 -23.80 8.94 20.73
C VAL A 528 -25.28 8.65 20.94
N ALA A 529 -25.68 8.39 22.19
CA ALA A 529 -27.04 7.99 22.55
C ALA A 529 -28.14 9.01 22.19
N ASP A 530 -27.81 10.28 22.19
CA ASP A 530 -28.78 11.35 21.93
C ASP A 530 -29.00 11.66 20.44
N GLU A 531 -28.24 11.00 19.57
CA GLU A 531 -28.21 11.31 18.14
C GLU A 531 -28.63 10.11 17.28
N ALA A 532 -29.10 9.03 17.92
CA ALA A 532 -29.43 7.76 17.29
C ALA A 532 -30.66 7.79 16.38
N ASP A 533 -31.51 8.80 16.52
CA ASP A 533 -32.82 8.76 15.90
C ASP A 533 -32.84 9.18 14.43
N ASP A 534 -31.75 9.75 13.88
CA ASP A 534 -31.81 10.40 12.58
C ASP A 534 -30.92 9.77 11.49
N GLU A 535 -30.08 8.78 11.80
CA GLU A 535 -29.10 8.17 10.86
C GLU A 535 -28.34 9.23 10.02
N VAL A 536 -28.00 10.35 10.63
CA VAL A 536 -27.32 11.46 9.97
C VAL A 536 -25.83 11.49 10.30
N TRP A 537 -25.04 12.09 9.42
CA TRP A 537 -23.63 12.34 9.69
C TRP A 537 -23.47 13.49 10.68
N VAL A 538 -22.87 13.18 11.83
CA VAL A 538 -22.63 14.11 12.92
C VAL A 538 -21.16 14.52 12.94
N GLU A 539 -20.92 15.83 13.06
CA GLU A 539 -19.57 16.39 13.21
C GLU A 539 -19.29 16.73 14.66
N LYS A 540 -18.14 16.27 15.14
CA LYS A 540 -17.57 16.72 16.43
C LYS A 540 -16.20 17.34 16.18
N THR A 541 -16.01 18.55 16.68
CA THR A 541 -14.78 19.31 16.53
C THR A 541 -14.13 19.60 17.88
N PHE A 542 -12.81 19.47 17.92
CA PHE A 542 -11.98 19.69 19.08
C PHE A 542 -10.93 20.74 18.78
N LYS A 543 -11.07 21.92 19.35
CA LYS A 543 -10.05 22.96 19.24
C LYS A 543 -8.89 22.62 20.17
N VAL A 544 -7.68 22.54 19.63
CA VAL A 544 -6.48 22.31 20.44
C VAL A 544 -6.30 23.41 21.50
N SER A 545 -6.66 24.65 21.19
CA SER A 545 -6.68 25.75 22.19
C SER A 545 -7.72 25.59 23.30
N GLY A 546 -8.62 24.63 23.18
CA GLY A 546 -9.67 24.33 24.15
C GLY A 546 -9.33 23.13 25.03
N SER A 547 -10.11 22.04 24.89
CA SER A 547 -9.96 20.82 25.68
C SER A 547 -8.62 20.10 25.52
N LEU A 548 -7.93 20.34 24.41
CA LEU A 548 -6.65 19.72 24.07
C LEU A 548 -5.44 20.66 24.27
N ALA A 549 -5.61 21.78 25.00
CA ALA A 549 -4.57 22.80 25.14
C ALA A 549 -3.22 22.28 25.66
N MET A 550 -3.23 21.20 26.44
CA MET A 550 -2.02 20.54 26.92
C MET A 550 -1.20 19.88 25.82
N LEU A 551 -1.78 19.65 24.64
CA LEU A 551 -1.12 19.06 23.49
C LEU A 551 -0.57 20.10 22.50
N ALA A 552 -0.88 21.37 22.71
CA ALA A 552 -0.32 22.44 21.90
C ALA A 552 1.21 22.49 22.03
N GLY A 553 1.90 22.47 20.89
CA GLY A 553 3.36 22.41 20.84
C GLY A 553 3.95 20.99 21.02
N LYS A 554 3.11 19.97 21.16
CA LYS A 554 3.55 18.58 21.22
C LYS A 554 3.42 17.89 19.88
N GLU A 555 4.23 16.87 19.70
CA GLU A 555 4.15 15.92 18.59
C GLU A 555 3.30 14.72 19.04
N ILE A 556 2.25 14.43 18.29
CA ILE A 556 1.33 13.33 18.60
C ILE A 556 1.83 12.06 17.93
N ALA A 557 2.03 11.03 18.72
CA ALA A 557 2.54 9.74 18.31
C ALA A 557 1.44 8.74 17.89
N MET A 558 0.29 8.80 18.55
CA MET A 558 -0.84 7.91 18.27
C MET A 558 -2.18 8.62 18.37
N VAL A 559 -3.10 8.17 17.50
CA VAL A 559 -4.51 8.58 17.51
C VAL A 559 -5.36 7.34 17.72
N ALA A 560 -6.28 7.41 18.68
CA ALA A 560 -7.23 6.35 18.99
C ALA A 560 -8.63 6.90 19.29
N LEU A 561 -9.62 6.03 19.24
CA LEU A 561 -10.93 6.25 19.83
C LEU A 561 -11.06 5.36 21.06
N HIS A 562 -11.59 5.92 22.13
CA HIS A 562 -11.88 5.21 23.37
C HIS A 562 -13.40 5.06 23.51
N PHE A 563 -13.85 3.84 23.66
CA PHE A 563 -15.25 3.46 23.80
C PHE A 563 -15.53 3.03 25.23
N GLU A 564 -16.55 3.63 25.83
CA GLU A 564 -17.06 3.24 27.15
C GLU A 564 -18.55 2.95 27.02
N ASN A 565 -19.03 1.96 27.76
CA ASN A 565 -20.44 1.60 27.84
C ASN A 565 -21.09 1.36 26.45
N ALA A 566 -20.36 0.75 25.54
CA ALA A 566 -20.90 0.41 24.23
C ALA A 566 -21.87 -0.76 24.36
N GLU A 567 -23.12 -0.55 23.93
CA GLU A 567 -24.19 -1.54 23.94
C GLU A 567 -24.82 -1.65 22.54
N ASN A 568 -24.64 -2.81 21.92
CA ASN A 568 -25.13 -3.08 20.55
C ASN A 568 -24.79 -1.94 19.57
N LEU A 569 -23.63 -1.34 19.76
CA LEU A 569 -23.17 -0.23 18.93
C LEU A 569 -23.11 -0.64 17.47
N ASP A 570 -23.56 0.22 16.58
CA ASP A 570 -23.32 0.18 15.15
C ASP A 570 -23.09 1.61 14.67
N LEU A 571 -21.84 1.93 14.40
CA LEU A 571 -21.37 3.29 14.12
C LEU A 571 -20.50 3.29 12.88
N TYR A 572 -20.74 4.22 11.98
CA TYR A 572 -19.88 4.50 10.84
C TYR A 572 -18.99 5.70 11.13
N LEU A 573 -17.69 5.53 10.96
CA LEU A 573 -16.71 6.60 11.06
C LEU A 573 -16.35 7.07 9.64
N GLY A 574 -16.75 8.30 9.31
CA GLY A 574 -16.65 8.87 7.96
C GLY A 574 -15.56 9.91 7.78
N GLU A 575 -14.97 10.41 8.87
CA GLU A 575 -13.86 11.37 8.80
C GLU A 575 -13.06 11.36 10.11
N PHE A 576 -11.75 11.41 9.96
CA PHE A 576 -10.83 11.94 10.95
C PHE A 576 -9.92 12.96 10.26
N SER A 577 -9.91 14.18 10.75
CA SER A 577 -9.08 15.23 10.16
C SER A 577 -8.47 16.15 11.21
N ILE A 578 -7.34 16.78 10.84
CA ILE A 578 -6.68 17.83 11.60
C ILE A 578 -6.42 18.98 10.63
N THR A 579 -6.95 20.17 10.97
CA THR A 579 -6.81 21.36 10.15
C THR A 579 -6.24 22.52 10.96
N ARG A 580 -5.43 23.35 10.33
CA ARG A 580 -4.88 24.58 10.94
C ARG A 580 -5.50 25.81 10.31
N GLY A 581 -6.35 26.47 11.09
CA GLY A 581 -7.13 27.62 10.61
C GLY A 581 -8.29 27.21 9.69
N ALA A 582 -8.79 28.16 8.91
CA ALA A 582 -9.79 27.87 7.91
C ALA A 582 -9.16 27.08 6.76
N MET A 583 -9.77 25.95 6.40
CA MET A 583 -9.38 25.23 5.18
C MET A 583 -9.39 26.21 4.01
N PRO A 584 -8.32 26.31 3.24
CA PRO A 584 -8.39 27.04 1.99
C PRO A 584 -9.45 26.35 1.13
N THR A 585 -10.43 27.10 0.68
CA THR A 585 -11.36 26.59 -0.34
C THR A 585 -10.53 26.33 -1.59
N PRO A 586 -10.39 25.09 -2.07
CA PRO A 586 -9.63 24.86 -3.29
C PRO A 586 -10.24 25.71 -4.40
N ALA A 587 -9.41 26.43 -5.14
CA ALA A 587 -9.86 27.08 -6.36
C ALA A 587 -10.44 25.99 -7.27
N ALA A 588 -11.58 26.25 -7.89
CA ALA A 588 -12.10 25.32 -8.88
C ALA A 588 -11.02 25.09 -9.95
N PRO A 589 -10.66 23.85 -10.27
CA PRO A 589 -9.64 23.59 -11.27
C PRO A 589 -10.07 24.20 -12.61
N GLU A 590 -9.16 24.93 -13.24
CA GLU A 590 -9.39 25.48 -14.58
C GLU A 590 -9.10 24.36 -15.60
N ILE A 591 -10.15 23.78 -16.15
CA ILE A 591 -10.02 22.80 -17.22
C ILE A 591 -9.71 23.52 -18.52
N LYS A 592 -8.46 23.56 -18.91
CA LYS A 592 -8.02 24.22 -20.16
C LYS A 592 -8.27 23.37 -21.39
N ILE A 593 -8.14 22.06 -21.27
CA ILE A 593 -8.37 21.08 -22.36
C ILE A 593 -9.12 19.90 -21.79
N ALA A 594 -10.28 19.59 -22.36
CA ALA A 594 -10.97 18.35 -22.09
C ALA A 594 -10.89 17.47 -23.35
N LYS A 595 -10.25 16.32 -23.24
CA LYS A 595 -10.21 15.30 -24.27
C LYS A 595 -10.88 14.04 -23.74
N VAL A 596 -11.86 13.52 -24.46
CA VAL A 596 -12.41 12.21 -24.17
C VAL A 596 -11.41 11.18 -24.71
N LEU A 597 -10.64 10.58 -23.80
CA LEU A 597 -9.67 9.53 -24.15
C LEU A 597 -10.39 8.20 -24.36
N ALA A 598 -11.45 7.94 -23.61
CA ALA A 598 -12.30 6.78 -23.74
C ALA A 598 -13.69 7.01 -23.19
N SER A 599 -14.66 6.31 -23.73
CA SER A 599 -15.97 6.21 -23.10
C SER A 599 -16.30 4.73 -22.88
N HIS A 600 -16.45 4.34 -21.61
CA HIS A 600 -16.86 2.99 -21.22
C HIS A 600 -18.35 2.98 -21.03
N TYR A 601 -19.13 2.75 -22.09
CA TYR A 601 -20.53 2.63 -21.76
C TYR A 601 -21.40 1.80 -22.68
N LYS A 602 -22.11 0.90 -22.08
CA LYS A 602 -23.39 0.38 -22.58
C LYS A 602 -24.49 1.31 -22.06
N GLY A 603 -24.77 2.43 -22.73
CA GLY A 603 -25.83 3.32 -22.33
C GLY A 603 -25.54 4.81 -22.54
N VAL A 604 -26.42 5.65 -22.00
CA VAL A 604 -26.52 7.09 -22.28
C VAL A 604 -25.48 7.92 -21.50
N ASP A 605 -24.81 7.34 -20.51
CA ASP A 605 -23.92 8.06 -19.60
C ASP A 605 -22.44 7.82 -19.96
N GLY A 606 -21.83 8.75 -20.63
CA GLY A 606 -20.39 8.74 -20.89
C GLY A 606 -19.58 9.12 -19.65
N LYS A 607 -18.45 8.43 -19.41
CA LYS A 607 -17.43 8.88 -18.45
C LYS A 607 -16.43 9.77 -19.16
N VAL A 608 -16.20 10.93 -18.58
CA VAL A 608 -15.12 11.83 -19.00
C VAL A 608 -14.03 11.71 -17.96
N ILE A 609 -12.85 11.33 -18.39
CA ILE A 609 -11.67 11.28 -17.55
C ILE A 609 -10.96 12.62 -17.71
N PHE A 610 -10.77 13.32 -16.61
CA PHE A 610 -10.02 14.57 -16.58
C PHE A 610 -8.68 14.28 -15.96
N ASN A 611 -7.63 14.81 -16.56
CA ASN A 611 -6.35 14.95 -15.91
C ASN A 611 -6.38 16.28 -15.14
N MET A 612 -6.19 16.20 -13.84
CA MET A 612 -6.04 17.36 -12.98
C MET A 612 -4.60 17.36 -12.48
N ASP A 613 -3.78 18.22 -13.10
CA ASP A 613 -2.44 18.48 -12.62
C ASP A 613 -2.45 19.30 -11.33
#